data_f4b647e588a204e97b9ce5490850797c
#
_entry.id   f4b647e588a204e97b9ce5490850797c
#
_cell.length_a   1.000
_cell.length_b   1.000
_cell.length_c   1.000
_cell.angle_alpha   90.00
_cell.angle_beta   90.00
_cell.angle_gamma   90.00
#
_symmetry.space_group_name_H-M   'P 1'
#
loop_
_entity.id
_entity.type
_entity.pdbx_description
1 polymer ?
#
loop_
_entity_poly.entity_id
_entity_poly.type
_entity_poly.pdbx_seq_one_letter_code
_entity_poly.pdbx_strand_id
1 'polypeptide(L)'
;MTSRRSFLHGSGKALAAARLIGTATAPGMFLADAAQTLGGAAKSVVIPTHEHWGDLEERLDFPAAWDIHVQNMAGHNAHVLTREEILQRIQAPIGSRPLREIAAGKRSAIVTFDDLTRPTPTYDVAPLVIDELLAAGVPEDRIVFLGSYGTHRNLEADEVVRKLGQNLVRRFAWINHNTWDNLVEVGTTSRKNRVRINQTFAKAELRVTISGIKSHGYVGYGGGAKAVLPGVAALDTVEYNHTTFRGGRPTPGVLSLFQNELRLDMVDAARLAKADFSVQIVYNGRRKVCGIFAGDIVDAHHAACRMAIKHYRTERFPNPDVVISNSYPQSTQANGSGGEWARTVKAGGSVVLVIEHPQGLSAWHYLDQRTDGRNGRTYLDILANPRRPMQADNQLIVYSQYIDKQQMNKFPRGTLFAYTWDEVLRQLQARHKGDASVAVYPYGAIQHSQTELDEPKA
;
A
#
# COMPACT_ATOMS: atom_id res chain seq x y z
N MET A 1 -42.56 44.31 4.81
CA MET A 1 -43.87 43.88 5.31
C MET A 1 -44.38 42.77 4.43
N THR A 2 -44.85 41.69 5.09
CA THR A 2 -45.62 40.54 4.56
C THR A 2 -44.90 39.60 3.61
N SER A 3 -44.89 38.31 3.75
CA SER A 3 -45.32 37.35 4.76
C SER A 3 -44.86 35.99 4.27
N ARG A 4 -44.17 35.29 5.15
CA ARG A 4 -43.95 33.83 5.00
C ARG A 4 -45.24 33.10 5.34
N ARG A 5 -45.62 32.09 4.60
CA ARG A 5 -46.15 30.80 5.11
C ARG A 5 -46.70 29.94 3.99
N SER A 6 -46.30 28.68 4.13
CA SER A 6 -47.02 27.43 3.88
C SER A 6 -46.71 26.71 2.58
N PHE A 7 -45.90 25.66 2.73
CA PHE A 7 -46.10 24.41 2.02
C PHE A 7 -45.68 23.25 2.95
N LEU A 8 -46.61 22.78 3.69
CA LEU A 8 -46.60 21.48 4.34
C LEU A 8 -48.04 20.96 4.23
N HIS A 9 -48.27 19.98 3.40
CA HIS A 9 -49.25 18.88 3.57
C HIS A 9 -49.22 17.98 2.35
N GLY A 10 -48.94 16.71 2.58
CA GLY A 10 -49.01 15.68 1.56
C GLY A 10 -48.51 14.34 2.05
N SER A 11 -49.36 13.70 2.86
CA SER A 11 -49.56 12.23 2.98
C SER A 11 -48.37 11.32 3.11
N GLY A 12 -48.27 10.73 4.31
CA GLY A 12 -47.42 9.61 4.67
C GLY A 12 -47.72 8.30 3.94
N LYS A 13 -46.64 7.55 3.72
CA LYS A 13 -46.65 6.09 3.76
C LYS A 13 -45.44 5.65 4.56
N ALA A 14 -45.72 5.10 5.72
CA ALA A 14 -44.74 4.47 6.58
C ALA A 14 -44.18 3.24 5.87
N LEU A 15 -42.87 3.24 5.59
CA LEU A 15 -42.11 2.01 5.34
C LEU A 15 -41.43 1.64 6.66
N ALA A 16 -41.79 0.48 7.18
CA ALA A 16 -41.20 -0.13 8.35
C ALA A 16 -39.72 -0.45 8.04
N ALA A 17 -38.82 0.24 8.70
CA ALA A 17 -37.41 -0.13 8.73
C ALA A 17 -37.24 -1.31 9.66
N ALA A 18 -37.04 -2.50 9.14
CA ALA A 18 -36.61 -3.66 9.89
C ALA A 18 -35.20 -3.39 10.45
N ARG A 19 -35.08 -3.29 11.76
CA ARG A 19 -33.80 -3.35 12.45
C ARG A 19 -33.23 -4.77 12.31
N LEU A 20 -32.24 -4.92 11.43
CA LEU A 20 -31.33 -6.07 11.46
C LEU A 20 -30.23 -5.71 12.46
N ILE A 21 -30.40 -6.21 13.69
CA ILE A 21 -29.30 -6.37 14.63
C ILE A 21 -28.50 -7.55 14.12
N GLY A 22 -27.41 -7.26 13.39
CA GLY A 22 -26.43 -8.24 13.00
C GLY A 22 -25.63 -8.67 14.22
N THR A 23 -25.91 -9.84 14.74
CA THR A 23 -25.03 -10.57 15.66
C THR A 23 -23.70 -10.81 14.98
N ALA A 24 -22.60 -10.45 15.66
CA ALA A 24 -21.26 -10.79 15.24
C ALA A 24 -21.13 -12.31 15.07
N THR A 25 -21.14 -12.76 13.84
CA THR A 25 -20.75 -14.14 13.50
C THR A 25 -19.24 -14.25 13.57
N ALA A 26 -18.79 -15.29 14.25
CA ALA A 26 -17.41 -15.74 14.36
C ALA A 26 -16.73 -15.84 12.97
N PRO A 27 -15.39 -15.78 12.90
CA PRO A 27 -14.67 -15.85 11.63
C PRO A 27 -14.97 -17.18 10.94
N GLY A 28 -15.57 -17.06 9.76
CA GLY A 28 -15.89 -18.20 8.93
C GLY A 28 -14.64 -19.00 8.59
N MET A 29 -14.75 -20.31 8.69
CA MET A 29 -13.76 -21.28 8.19
C MET A 29 -13.43 -20.95 6.73
N PHE A 30 -12.20 -20.54 6.49
CA PHE A 30 -11.67 -20.33 5.16
C PHE A 30 -11.48 -21.68 4.47
N LEU A 31 -12.09 -21.84 3.32
CA LEU A 31 -11.87 -23.01 2.44
C LEU A 31 -10.44 -22.96 1.90
N ALA A 32 -9.83 -24.12 1.95
CA ALA A 32 -8.44 -24.39 1.54
C ALA A 32 -8.24 -24.16 0.02
N ASP A 33 -6.96 -23.90 -0.32
CA ASP A 33 -6.33 -24.01 -1.64
C ASP A 33 -7.27 -24.31 -2.83
N ALA A 34 -7.60 -23.30 -3.59
CA ALA A 34 -8.36 -23.47 -4.81
C ALA A 34 -7.49 -23.33 -6.07
N ALA A 35 -6.61 -24.29 -6.28
CA ALA A 35 -6.23 -24.70 -7.63
C ALA A 35 -6.83 -26.09 -7.86
N GLN A 36 -8.15 -26.18 -8.06
CA GLN A 36 -8.77 -27.44 -8.48
C GLN A 36 -8.88 -27.45 -10.01
N THR A 37 -8.05 -28.27 -10.62
CA THR A 37 -8.21 -28.74 -12.00
C THR A 37 -9.34 -29.77 -12.02
N LEU A 38 -10.55 -29.37 -12.43
CA LEU A 38 -11.65 -30.31 -12.69
C LEU A 38 -11.81 -30.43 -14.20
N GLY A 39 -11.72 -31.65 -14.71
CA GLY A 39 -11.92 -31.97 -16.12
C GLY A 39 -13.33 -31.57 -16.60
N GLY A 40 -13.41 -30.84 -17.70
CA GLY A 40 -14.67 -30.58 -18.44
C GLY A 40 -15.53 -29.42 -17.89
N ALA A 41 -15.31 -28.91 -16.70
CA ALA A 41 -15.99 -27.75 -16.14
C ALA A 41 -15.19 -26.47 -16.35
N ALA A 42 -15.84 -25.29 -16.33
CA ALA A 42 -15.19 -23.99 -16.38
C ALA A 42 -14.08 -23.90 -15.31
N LYS A 43 -12.88 -23.51 -15.73
CA LYS A 43 -11.74 -23.30 -14.82
C LYS A 43 -11.96 -21.99 -14.08
N SER A 44 -11.73 -21.96 -12.78
CA SER A 44 -11.90 -20.74 -11.99
C SER A 44 -10.69 -20.44 -11.12
N VAL A 45 -10.44 -19.16 -10.91
CA VAL A 45 -9.42 -18.65 -9.97
C VAL A 45 -10.09 -17.68 -9.03
N VAL A 46 -9.76 -17.76 -7.74
CA VAL A 46 -10.20 -16.78 -6.73
C VAL A 46 -9.05 -15.81 -6.46
N ILE A 47 -9.35 -14.52 -6.54
CA ILE A 47 -8.39 -13.46 -6.24
C ILE A 47 -8.90 -12.58 -5.08
N PRO A 48 -8.00 -12.01 -4.24
CA PRO A 48 -8.40 -11.08 -3.19
C PRO A 48 -8.68 -9.70 -3.77
N THR A 49 -9.65 -9.00 -3.16
CA THR A 49 -10.06 -7.64 -3.53
C THR A 49 -10.38 -6.82 -2.28
N HIS A 50 -10.70 -5.54 -2.43
CA HIS A 50 -11.26 -4.69 -1.36
C HIS A 50 -10.35 -4.57 -0.13
N GLU A 51 -9.04 -4.37 -0.30
CA GLU A 51 -8.13 -4.14 0.82
C GLU A 51 -8.63 -3.01 1.73
N HIS A 52 -8.62 -3.23 3.05
CA HIS A 52 -9.20 -2.37 4.08
C HIS A 52 -10.73 -2.24 4.07
N TRP A 53 -11.44 -2.75 3.08
CA TRP A 53 -12.91 -2.74 2.96
C TRP A 53 -13.51 -4.14 3.03
N GLY A 54 -13.03 -4.95 3.99
CA GLY A 54 -13.52 -6.30 4.23
C GLY A 54 -12.60 -7.39 3.68
N ASP A 55 -11.60 -7.05 2.85
CA ASP A 55 -10.69 -8.01 2.22
C ASP A 55 -11.47 -9.17 1.59
N LEU A 56 -12.30 -8.85 0.60
CA LEU A 56 -13.19 -9.79 -0.08
C LEU A 56 -12.42 -10.66 -1.08
N GLU A 57 -13.12 -11.65 -1.59
CA GLU A 57 -12.62 -12.53 -2.65
C GLU A 57 -13.53 -12.44 -3.86
N GLU A 58 -12.95 -12.51 -5.05
CA GLU A 58 -13.67 -12.52 -6.30
C GLU A 58 -13.27 -13.75 -7.13
N ARG A 59 -14.28 -14.41 -7.70
CA ARG A 59 -14.10 -15.58 -8.54
C ARG A 59 -14.05 -15.16 -10.01
N LEU A 60 -12.99 -15.52 -10.68
CA LEU A 60 -12.78 -15.33 -12.10
C LEU A 60 -12.97 -16.68 -12.83
N ASP A 61 -14.02 -16.82 -13.60
CA ASP A 61 -14.27 -18.02 -14.40
C ASP A 61 -13.66 -17.86 -15.79
N PHE A 62 -13.11 -18.95 -16.35
CA PHE A 62 -12.42 -18.96 -17.64
C PHE A 62 -13.01 -20.07 -18.55
N PRO A 63 -12.90 -19.93 -19.89
CA PRO A 63 -13.22 -20.99 -20.82
C PRO A 63 -12.45 -22.28 -20.51
N ALA A 64 -13.10 -23.44 -20.62
CA ALA A 64 -12.50 -24.73 -20.32
C ALA A 64 -11.24 -25.04 -21.16
N ALA A 65 -11.19 -24.54 -22.39
CA ALA A 65 -10.07 -24.70 -23.32
C ALA A 65 -8.80 -23.91 -22.91
N TRP A 66 -8.93 -22.88 -22.06
CA TRP A 66 -7.81 -22.05 -21.69
C TRP A 66 -6.92 -22.71 -20.64
N ASP A 67 -5.61 -22.50 -20.72
CA ASP A 67 -4.63 -23.01 -19.76
C ASP A 67 -4.30 -21.93 -18.72
N ILE A 68 -4.70 -22.15 -17.47
CA ILE A 68 -4.65 -21.15 -16.40
C ILE A 68 -3.54 -21.45 -15.42
N HIS A 69 -2.63 -20.49 -15.23
CA HIS A 69 -1.50 -20.56 -14.33
C HIS A 69 -1.56 -19.47 -13.27
N VAL A 70 -1.76 -19.84 -12.01
CA VAL A 70 -1.77 -18.91 -10.89
C VAL A 70 -0.35 -18.76 -10.35
N GLN A 71 0.19 -17.56 -10.44
CA GLN A 71 1.54 -17.20 -10.02
C GLN A 71 1.50 -16.56 -8.63
N ASN A 72 1.46 -17.40 -7.60
CA ASN A 72 1.49 -16.93 -6.22
C ASN A 72 2.91 -16.49 -5.82
N MET A 73 3.02 -15.47 -4.95
CA MET A 73 4.28 -15.16 -4.28
C MET A 73 4.66 -16.27 -3.29
N ALA A 74 5.94 -16.46 -3.05
CA ALA A 74 6.43 -17.54 -2.18
C ALA A 74 5.80 -17.51 -0.77
N GLY A 75 5.52 -16.32 -0.25
CA GLY A 75 4.94 -16.13 1.07
C GLY A 75 3.41 -15.96 1.10
N HIS A 76 2.67 -16.29 0.03
CA HIS A 76 1.21 -16.04 -0.03
C HIS A 76 0.44 -16.70 1.12
N ASN A 77 0.82 -17.90 1.55
CA ASN A 77 0.24 -18.66 2.68
C ASN A 77 1.21 -18.78 3.85
N ALA A 78 2.16 -17.86 4.03
CA ALA A 78 3.09 -17.91 5.15
C ALA A 78 2.35 -17.90 6.49
N HIS A 79 2.95 -18.55 7.50
CA HIS A 79 2.45 -18.62 8.86
C HIS A 79 2.08 -17.23 9.39
N VAL A 80 0.87 -17.11 9.91
CA VAL A 80 0.37 -15.90 10.55
C VAL A 80 0.84 -15.89 11.99
N LEU A 81 1.60 -14.87 12.38
CA LEU A 81 2.10 -14.72 13.73
C LEU A 81 0.95 -14.51 14.72
N THR A 82 1.02 -15.22 15.85
CA THR A 82 0.13 -14.96 16.99
C THR A 82 0.47 -13.62 17.65
N ARG A 83 -0.41 -13.13 18.52
CA ARG A 83 -0.16 -11.92 19.31
C ARG A 83 1.11 -12.03 20.14
N GLU A 84 1.34 -13.20 20.73
CA GLU A 84 2.51 -13.52 21.56
C GLU A 84 3.79 -13.51 20.72
N GLU A 85 3.78 -14.11 19.53
CA GLU A 85 4.92 -14.11 18.62
C GLU A 85 5.27 -12.69 18.13
N ILE A 86 4.25 -11.87 17.85
CA ILE A 86 4.45 -10.45 17.48
C ILE A 86 5.12 -9.72 18.64
N LEU A 87 4.58 -9.86 19.87
CA LEU A 87 5.13 -9.21 21.06
C LEU A 87 6.58 -9.62 21.33
N GLN A 88 6.89 -10.92 21.27
CA GLN A 88 8.26 -11.43 21.43
C GLN A 88 9.24 -10.77 20.45
N ARG A 89 8.84 -10.58 19.20
CA ARG A 89 9.70 -9.94 18.18
C ARG A 89 9.86 -8.44 18.43
N ILE A 90 8.85 -7.74 18.95
CA ILE A 90 8.97 -6.34 19.37
C ILE A 90 9.93 -6.22 20.54
N GLN A 91 9.92 -7.17 21.47
CA GLN A 91 10.76 -7.20 22.67
C GLN A 91 12.19 -7.68 22.41
N ALA A 92 12.47 -8.27 21.23
CA ALA A 92 13.80 -8.68 20.79
C ALA A 92 14.30 -7.81 19.63
N PRO A 93 14.60 -6.50 19.87
CA PRO A 93 14.89 -5.54 18.81
C PRO A 93 16.25 -5.76 18.16
N ILE A 94 16.37 -5.29 16.91
CA ILE A 94 17.57 -5.34 16.09
C ILE A 94 18.23 -3.96 16.14
N GLY A 95 19.51 -3.89 16.50
CA GLY A 95 20.30 -2.64 16.48
C GLY A 95 19.86 -1.58 17.50
N SER A 96 19.04 -1.94 18.48
CA SER A 96 18.60 -1.03 19.54
C SER A 96 18.33 -1.75 20.87
N ARG A 97 18.12 -1.00 21.94
CA ARG A 97 17.61 -1.51 23.20
C ARG A 97 16.09 -1.81 23.08
N PRO A 98 15.53 -2.66 23.96
CA PRO A 98 14.08 -2.90 24.02
C PRO A 98 13.27 -1.61 24.15
N LEU A 99 12.11 -1.56 23.49
CA LEU A 99 11.26 -0.36 23.47
C LEU A 99 10.90 0.10 24.90
N ARG A 100 10.59 -0.83 25.79
CA ARG A 100 10.27 -0.54 27.20
C ARG A 100 11.41 0.16 27.95
N GLU A 101 12.67 -0.20 27.66
CA GLU A 101 13.83 0.46 28.25
C GLU A 101 14.05 1.87 27.68
N ILE A 102 13.88 2.02 26.36
CA ILE A 102 14.02 3.34 25.71
C ILE A 102 12.91 4.29 26.17
N ALA A 103 11.70 3.75 26.44
CA ALA A 103 10.54 4.50 26.87
C ALA A 103 10.56 4.86 28.37
N ALA A 104 11.37 4.17 29.18
CA ALA A 104 11.43 4.43 30.62
C ALA A 104 11.79 5.88 30.94
N GLY A 105 10.96 6.54 31.76
CA GLY A 105 11.12 7.95 32.13
C GLY A 105 10.72 8.96 31.06
N LYS A 106 10.24 8.53 29.91
CA LYS A 106 9.70 9.43 28.88
C LYS A 106 8.29 9.90 29.27
N ARG A 107 8.02 11.17 29.04
CA ARG A 107 6.76 11.82 29.39
C ARG A 107 5.81 11.98 28.20
N SER A 108 6.26 11.68 26.99
CA SER A 108 5.45 11.71 25.77
C SER A 108 6.01 10.77 24.73
N ALA A 109 5.11 10.18 23.94
CA ALA A 109 5.48 9.37 22.79
C ALA A 109 4.60 9.72 21.58
N ILE A 110 5.20 9.63 20.40
CA ILE A 110 4.48 9.70 19.14
C ILE A 110 4.68 8.38 18.37
N VAL A 111 3.57 7.83 17.87
CA VAL A 111 3.58 6.58 17.09
C VAL A 111 3.07 6.88 15.70
N THR A 112 3.90 6.68 14.67
CA THR A 112 3.45 6.91 13.30
C THR A 112 2.82 5.67 12.69
N PHE A 113 1.88 5.88 11.78
CA PHE A 113 1.24 4.85 10.97
C PHE A 113 1.05 5.32 9.53
N ASP A 114 1.05 4.40 8.58
CA ASP A 114 0.87 4.70 7.15
C ASP A 114 -0.63 4.78 6.75
N ASP A 115 -0.90 5.36 5.58
CA ASP A 115 -2.25 5.52 5.05
C ASP A 115 -2.82 4.24 4.40
N LEU A 116 -4.04 4.34 3.85
CA LEU A 116 -4.75 3.23 3.21
C LEU A 116 -4.15 2.82 1.86
N THR A 117 -3.24 3.61 1.28
CA THR A 117 -2.48 3.19 0.09
C THR A 117 -1.38 2.18 0.44
N ARG A 118 -1.25 1.85 1.72
CA ARG A 118 -0.33 0.83 2.25
C ARG A 118 -1.14 -0.29 2.90
N PRO A 119 -0.93 -1.54 2.49
CA PRO A 119 -1.70 -2.70 2.98
C PRO A 119 -1.36 -3.11 4.42
N THR A 120 -0.54 -2.36 5.10
CA THR A 120 -0.02 -2.65 6.45
C THR A 120 -1.13 -2.94 7.45
N PRO A 121 -1.16 -4.11 8.10
CA PRO A 121 -2.12 -4.45 9.14
C PRO A 121 -1.71 -3.83 10.50
N THR A 122 -1.72 -2.49 10.56
CA THR A 122 -1.26 -1.73 11.74
C THR A 122 -2.12 -2.02 12.97
N TYR A 123 -3.42 -2.30 12.78
CA TYR A 123 -4.36 -2.65 13.85
C TYR A 123 -3.98 -3.92 14.63
N ASP A 124 -3.19 -4.83 14.05
CA ASP A 124 -2.71 -6.04 14.74
C ASP A 124 -1.46 -5.77 15.60
N VAL A 125 -0.66 -4.75 15.24
CA VAL A 125 0.67 -4.50 15.82
C VAL A 125 0.68 -3.29 16.76
N ALA A 126 -0.03 -2.21 16.42
CA ALA A 126 -0.04 -0.98 17.19
C ALA A 126 -0.49 -1.18 18.66
N PRO A 127 -1.50 -2.03 18.98
CA PRO A 127 -1.86 -2.29 20.38
C PRO A 127 -0.70 -2.82 21.22
N LEU A 128 0.14 -3.68 20.65
CA LEU A 128 1.30 -4.26 21.35
C LEU A 128 2.41 -3.23 21.58
N VAL A 129 2.62 -2.33 20.61
CA VAL A 129 3.53 -1.19 20.79
C VAL A 129 3.04 -0.28 21.91
N ILE A 130 1.74 0.00 21.98
CA ILE A 130 1.14 0.80 23.05
C ILE A 130 1.27 0.11 24.41
N ASP A 131 1.03 -1.19 24.48
CA ASP A 131 1.20 -1.96 25.72
C ASP A 131 2.64 -1.83 26.27
N GLU A 132 3.66 -1.86 25.42
CA GLU A 132 5.07 -1.66 25.82
C GLU A 132 5.33 -0.23 26.31
N LEU A 133 4.75 0.80 25.68
CA LEU A 133 4.88 2.21 26.10
C LEU A 133 4.22 2.45 27.46
N LEU A 134 3.01 1.95 27.66
CA LEU A 134 2.27 2.05 28.93
C LEU A 134 2.99 1.29 30.06
N ALA A 135 3.51 0.09 29.78
CA ALA A 135 4.28 -0.70 30.73
C ALA A 135 5.60 -0.04 31.13
N ALA A 136 6.16 0.84 30.29
CA ALA A 136 7.31 1.67 30.59
C ALA A 136 6.98 2.92 31.42
N GLY A 137 5.69 3.21 31.66
CA GLY A 137 5.22 4.37 32.40
C GLY A 137 4.99 5.63 31.58
N VAL A 138 4.95 5.55 30.26
CA VAL A 138 4.55 6.71 29.42
C VAL A 138 3.07 7.00 29.68
N PRO A 139 2.67 8.23 30.06
CA PRO A 139 1.28 8.56 30.33
C PRO A 139 0.38 8.35 29.09
N GLU A 140 -0.77 7.73 29.25
CA GLU A 140 -1.69 7.38 28.16
C GLU A 140 -2.13 8.63 27.38
N ASP A 141 -2.45 9.72 28.08
CA ASP A 141 -2.86 11.01 27.50
C ASP A 141 -1.72 11.75 26.78
N ARG A 142 -0.50 11.24 26.86
CA ARG A 142 0.71 11.76 26.22
C ARG A 142 1.21 10.91 25.06
N ILE A 143 0.48 9.88 24.70
CA ILE A 143 0.75 9.08 23.52
C ILE A 143 -0.16 9.57 22.37
N VAL A 144 0.44 9.93 21.24
CA VAL A 144 -0.28 10.47 20.07
C VAL A 144 0.05 9.64 18.85
N PHE A 145 -0.97 9.26 18.08
CA PHE A 145 -0.77 8.69 16.76
C PHE A 145 -0.63 9.79 15.70
N LEU A 146 0.37 9.70 14.84
CA LEU A 146 0.60 10.62 13.73
C LEU A 146 0.55 9.86 12.41
N GLY A 147 -0.37 10.26 11.55
CA GLY A 147 -0.41 9.75 10.18
C GLY A 147 0.85 10.13 9.40
N SER A 148 1.59 9.13 8.95
CA SER A 148 2.83 9.27 8.17
C SER A 148 2.53 9.16 6.68
N TYR A 149 1.85 10.17 6.13
CA TYR A 149 1.28 10.15 4.77
C TYR A 149 2.13 10.88 3.73
N GLY A 150 3.11 11.65 4.18
CA GLY A 150 3.91 12.49 3.29
C GLY A 150 3.07 13.48 2.52
N THR A 151 3.10 13.38 1.20
CA THR A 151 2.33 14.23 0.30
C THR A 151 1.01 13.62 -0.15
N HIS A 152 0.55 12.54 0.49
CA HIS A 152 -0.78 11.98 0.24
C HIS A 152 -1.86 12.81 0.94
N ARG A 153 -3.12 12.61 0.57
CA ARG A 153 -4.25 13.25 1.25
C ARG A 153 -4.37 12.78 2.71
N ASN A 154 -5.00 13.58 3.51
CA ASN A 154 -5.38 13.21 4.87
C ASN A 154 -6.38 12.06 4.88
N LEU A 155 -6.38 11.29 5.96
CA LEU A 155 -7.39 10.28 6.22
C LEU A 155 -8.57 10.89 6.99
N GLU A 156 -9.75 10.39 6.67
CA GLU A 156 -10.97 10.64 7.46
C GLU A 156 -11.01 9.70 8.69
N ALA A 157 -11.85 10.00 9.65
CA ALA A 157 -11.89 9.28 10.93
C ALA A 157 -12.18 7.77 10.78
N ASP A 158 -13.08 7.39 9.89
CA ASP A 158 -13.40 5.98 9.61
C ASP A 158 -12.22 5.25 8.92
N GLU A 159 -11.45 5.96 8.10
CA GLU A 159 -10.24 5.44 7.48
C GLU A 159 -9.12 5.21 8.51
N VAL A 160 -8.99 6.11 9.50
CA VAL A 160 -8.06 5.90 10.62
C VAL A 160 -8.48 4.70 11.46
N VAL A 161 -9.78 4.49 11.66
CA VAL A 161 -10.30 3.27 12.33
C VAL A 161 -9.90 2.00 11.56
N ARG A 162 -9.92 2.01 10.22
CA ARG A 162 -9.47 0.87 9.40
C ARG A 162 -7.97 0.56 9.57
N LYS A 163 -7.17 1.57 9.89
CA LYS A 163 -5.72 1.42 10.09
C LYS A 163 -5.33 1.06 11.52
N LEU A 164 -5.93 1.69 12.50
CA LEU A 164 -5.54 1.56 13.92
C LEU A 164 -6.48 0.66 14.72
N GLY A 165 -7.68 0.41 14.23
CA GLY A 165 -8.74 -0.23 14.98
C GLY A 165 -9.48 0.74 15.90
N GLN A 166 -10.76 0.43 16.15
CA GLN A 166 -11.67 1.31 16.90
C GLN A 166 -11.21 1.58 18.34
N ASN A 167 -10.61 0.60 18.99
CA ASN A 167 -10.17 0.73 20.38
C ASN A 167 -9.08 1.80 20.54
N LEU A 168 -8.07 1.81 19.67
CA LEU A 168 -6.99 2.79 19.75
C LEU A 168 -7.48 4.20 19.38
N VAL A 169 -8.31 4.31 18.34
CA VAL A 169 -8.87 5.61 17.91
C VAL A 169 -9.75 6.26 18.99
N ARG A 170 -10.43 5.45 19.84
CA ARG A 170 -11.23 5.99 20.96
C ARG A 170 -10.39 6.37 22.19
N ARG A 171 -9.25 5.73 22.40
CA ARG A 171 -8.41 5.92 23.59
C ARG A 171 -7.36 6.99 23.42
N PHE A 172 -6.80 7.12 22.22
CA PHE A 172 -5.63 7.95 21.96
C PHE A 172 -5.93 9.05 20.98
N ALA A 173 -5.30 10.19 21.19
CA ALA A 173 -5.30 11.27 20.21
C ALA A 173 -4.59 10.81 18.93
N TRP A 174 -5.14 11.23 17.78
CA TRP A 174 -4.50 11.04 16.49
C TRP A 174 -4.58 12.31 15.66
N ILE A 175 -3.59 12.52 14.83
CA ILE A 175 -3.48 13.66 13.94
C ILE A 175 -3.03 13.25 12.56
N ASN A 176 -3.52 13.93 11.54
CA ASN A 176 -2.99 13.86 10.19
C ASN A 176 -1.71 14.69 10.09
N HIS A 177 -0.71 14.20 9.36
CA HIS A 177 0.42 15.03 8.97
C HIS A 177 -0.02 16.12 7.99
N ASN A 178 0.44 17.35 8.22
CA ASN A 178 0.29 18.45 7.28
C ASN A 178 1.65 18.77 6.65
N THR A 179 1.76 18.60 5.33
CA THR A 179 3.01 18.77 4.59
C THR A 179 3.38 20.26 4.36
N TRP A 180 2.52 21.22 4.72
CA TRP A 180 2.77 22.67 4.60
C TRP A 180 2.87 23.40 5.92
N ASP A 181 2.24 22.88 6.98
CA ASP A 181 2.12 23.58 8.26
C ASP A 181 2.55 22.70 9.43
N ASN A 182 2.76 23.30 10.60
CA ASN A 182 3.25 22.64 11.81
C ASN A 182 4.60 21.91 11.57
N LEU A 183 5.55 22.60 10.94
CA LEU A 183 6.81 22.08 10.50
C LEU A 183 7.97 22.75 11.22
N VAL A 184 9.05 22.00 11.47
CA VAL A 184 10.31 22.50 12.03
C VAL A 184 11.49 21.91 11.26
N GLU A 185 12.53 22.68 11.07
CA GLU A 185 13.79 22.24 10.51
C GLU A 185 14.59 21.44 11.53
N VAL A 186 15.12 20.29 11.12
CA VAL A 186 15.93 19.41 11.98
C VAL A 186 17.38 19.26 11.47
N GLY A 187 17.69 19.87 10.35
CA GLY A 187 19.04 19.88 9.78
C GLY A 187 19.05 19.68 8.27
N THR A 188 20.24 19.42 7.73
CA THR A 188 20.46 19.19 6.29
C THR A 188 21.18 17.85 6.13
N THR A 189 20.71 17.01 5.22
CA THR A 189 21.32 15.70 4.92
C THR A 189 22.71 15.87 4.29
N SER A 190 23.50 14.80 4.29
CA SER A 190 24.78 14.74 3.56
C SER A 190 24.59 15.04 2.06
N ARG A 191 23.38 14.81 1.55
CA ARG A 191 22.95 15.04 0.16
C ARG A 191 22.34 16.42 -0.08
N LYS A 192 22.52 17.35 0.85
CA LYS A 192 22.07 18.75 0.77
C LYS A 192 20.56 18.97 0.79
N ASN A 193 19.78 17.97 1.22
CA ASN A 193 18.36 18.13 1.45
C ASN A 193 18.14 18.83 2.80
N ARG A 194 17.49 19.97 2.80
CA ARG A 194 17.05 20.69 3.99
C ARG A 194 15.83 19.98 4.58
N VAL A 195 16.00 19.36 5.75
CA VAL A 195 14.96 18.49 6.33
C VAL A 195 14.06 19.29 7.25
N ARG A 196 12.82 19.47 6.83
CA ARG A 196 11.72 20.01 7.63
C ARG A 196 10.69 18.92 7.87
N ILE A 197 10.32 18.71 9.13
CA ILE A 197 9.39 17.64 9.54
C ILE A 197 8.28 18.17 10.43
N ASN A 198 7.27 17.36 10.64
CA ASN A 198 6.16 17.63 11.56
C ASN A 198 6.71 18.01 12.95
N GLN A 199 6.29 19.17 13.47
CA GLN A 199 6.80 19.72 14.73
C GLN A 199 6.37 18.85 15.93
N THR A 200 5.16 18.23 15.88
CA THR A 200 4.71 17.35 16.95
C THR A 200 5.57 16.10 17.02
N PHE A 201 5.96 15.54 15.85
CA PHE A 201 6.93 14.44 15.80
C PHE A 201 8.30 14.84 16.37
N ALA A 202 8.82 16.00 15.97
CA ALA A 202 10.14 16.47 16.41
C ALA A 202 10.19 16.75 17.92
N LYS A 203 9.09 17.25 18.51
CA LYS A 203 9.02 17.62 19.94
C LYS A 203 8.73 16.45 20.88
N ALA A 204 8.25 15.31 20.38
CA ALA A 204 8.01 14.15 21.23
C ALA A 204 9.31 13.66 21.88
N GLU A 205 9.24 13.21 23.13
CA GLU A 205 10.41 12.65 23.84
C GLU A 205 10.76 11.24 23.33
N LEU A 206 9.79 10.54 22.75
CA LEU A 206 9.97 9.23 22.12
C LEU A 206 9.22 9.16 20.79
N ARG A 207 9.91 8.73 19.73
CA ARG A 207 9.39 8.62 18.37
C ARG A 207 9.45 7.17 17.91
N VAL A 208 8.28 6.57 17.75
CA VAL A 208 8.11 5.19 17.28
C VAL A 208 7.48 5.21 15.91
N THR A 209 8.01 4.41 14.98
CA THR A 209 7.44 4.28 13.63
C THR A 209 6.93 2.88 13.37
N ILE A 210 5.73 2.74 12.80
CA ILE A 210 5.16 1.46 12.35
C ILE A 210 4.97 1.55 10.83
N SER A 211 5.50 0.58 10.08
CA SER A 211 5.44 0.56 8.62
C SER A 211 5.37 -0.84 8.05
N GLY A 212 4.68 -1.00 6.92
CA GLY A 212 4.70 -2.23 6.13
C GLY A 212 5.83 -2.28 5.11
N ILE A 213 6.39 -3.46 4.92
CA ILE A 213 7.37 -3.73 3.88
C ILE A 213 6.65 -4.21 2.62
N LYS A 214 6.85 -3.51 1.52
CA LYS A 214 6.39 -3.91 0.19
C LYS A 214 7.36 -3.44 -0.87
N SER A 215 7.38 -4.09 -2.03
CA SER A 215 8.17 -3.64 -3.17
C SER A 215 7.82 -2.22 -3.59
N HIS A 216 8.83 -1.43 -3.99
CA HIS A 216 8.65 -0.02 -4.36
C HIS A 216 9.60 0.39 -5.49
N GLY A 217 9.05 0.89 -6.60
CA GLY A 217 9.78 1.15 -7.83
C GLY A 217 10.93 2.16 -7.76
N TYR A 218 11.03 2.99 -6.69
CA TYR A 218 12.07 4.02 -6.59
C TYR A 218 13.06 3.79 -5.44
N VAL A 219 12.67 3.08 -4.38
CA VAL A 219 13.45 2.96 -3.15
C VAL A 219 13.65 1.52 -2.68
N GLY A 220 13.51 0.58 -3.58
CA GLY A 220 13.58 -0.86 -3.29
C GLY A 220 12.35 -1.33 -2.54
N TYR A 221 12.26 -1.06 -1.24
CA TYR A 221 11.11 -1.39 -0.41
C TYR A 221 10.53 -0.17 0.31
N GLY A 222 9.23 -0.21 0.62
CA GLY A 222 8.56 0.67 1.57
C GLY A 222 9.08 0.47 2.98
N GLY A 223 8.56 1.22 3.94
CA GLY A 223 8.93 1.12 5.35
C GLY A 223 10.26 1.81 5.72
N GLY A 224 10.70 1.60 6.96
CA GLY A 224 11.91 2.19 7.52
C GLY A 224 11.91 3.72 7.48
N ALA A 225 13.01 4.31 7.05
CA ALA A 225 13.19 5.76 6.95
C ALA A 225 12.10 6.49 6.15
N LYS A 226 11.32 5.77 5.31
CA LYS A 226 10.16 6.36 4.63
C LYS A 226 9.07 6.85 5.58
N ALA A 227 8.98 6.34 6.78
CA ALA A 227 8.06 6.85 7.79
C ALA A 227 8.40 8.30 8.21
N VAL A 228 9.64 8.74 7.97
CA VAL A 228 10.07 10.11 8.22
C VAL A 228 10.08 10.93 6.94
N LEU A 229 10.82 10.49 5.91
CA LEU A 229 10.86 11.12 4.60
C LEU A 229 10.38 10.11 3.52
N PRO A 230 9.23 10.31 2.89
CA PRO A 230 8.34 11.48 2.94
C PRO A 230 7.39 11.57 4.14
N GLY A 231 7.22 10.51 4.93
CA GLY A 231 6.10 10.26 5.83
C GLY A 231 5.60 11.44 6.67
N VAL A 232 6.51 12.14 7.37
CA VAL A 232 6.18 13.31 8.21
C VAL A 232 6.95 14.55 7.77
N ALA A 233 7.45 14.58 6.53
CA ALA A 233 8.28 15.67 6.01
C ALA A 233 7.47 16.73 5.27
N ALA A 234 8.00 17.94 5.24
CA ALA A 234 7.49 19.06 4.47
C ALA A 234 7.52 18.79 2.97
N LEU A 235 6.61 19.42 2.22
CA LEU A 235 6.51 19.25 0.78
C LEU A 235 7.82 19.58 0.04
N ASP A 236 8.49 20.66 0.41
CA ASP A 236 9.80 21.06 -0.17
C ASP A 236 10.91 20.05 0.09
N THR A 237 10.95 19.46 1.29
CA THR A 237 11.88 18.38 1.64
C THR A 237 11.60 17.12 0.79
N VAL A 238 10.33 16.75 0.64
CA VAL A 238 9.93 15.60 -0.21
C VAL A 238 10.25 15.88 -1.67
N GLU A 239 9.93 17.08 -2.16
CA GLU A 239 10.20 17.49 -3.54
C GLU A 239 11.69 17.40 -3.87
N TYR A 240 12.55 17.95 -3.01
CA TYR A 240 14.00 17.88 -3.20
C TYR A 240 14.46 16.42 -3.33
N ASN A 241 14.08 15.56 -2.38
CA ASN A 241 14.41 14.14 -2.41
C ASN A 241 13.96 13.46 -3.71
N HIS A 242 12.69 13.60 -4.07
CA HIS A 242 12.09 12.90 -5.19
C HIS A 242 12.52 13.45 -6.57
N THR A 243 12.85 14.73 -6.69
CA THR A 243 13.26 15.32 -7.96
C THR A 243 14.76 15.22 -8.20
N THR A 244 15.57 15.39 -7.14
CA THR A 244 17.03 15.38 -7.26
C THR A 244 17.57 13.99 -7.58
N PHE A 245 17.03 12.94 -6.93
CA PHE A 245 17.59 11.60 -7.02
C PHE A 245 16.83 10.66 -7.95
N ARG A 246 15.59 11.03 -8.35
CA ARG A 246 14.78 10.22 -9.27
C ARG A 246 15.21 10.30 -10.72
N GLY A 247 15.79 11.39 -11.14
CA GLY A 247 16.02 11.72 -12.55
C GLY A 247 17.39 11.34 -13.13
N GLY A 248 18.35 10.90 -12.32
CA GLY A 248 19.74 10.84 -12.75
C GLY A 248 20.33 9.46 -13.03
N ARG A 249 19.76 8.39 -12.49
CA ARG A 249 20.21 7.01 -12.76
C ARG A 249 19.01 6.09 -12.76
N PRO A 250 18.89 5.16 -13.75
CA PRO A 250 18.01 4.04 -13.57
C PRO A 250 18.46 3.35 -12.29
N THR A 251 17.59 3.29 -11.30
CA THR A 251 17.84 2.49 -10.10
C THR A 251 18.14 1.09 -10.60
N PRO A 252 19.36 0.56 -10.44
CA PRO A 252 19.66 -0.76 -10.95
C PRO A 252 18.78 -1.75 -10.22
N GLY A 253 17.84 -2.33 -10.92
CA GLY A 253 16.83 -3.19 -10.36
C GLY A 253 15.80 -2.45 -9.49
N VAL A 254 14.62 -3.03 -9.42
CA VAL A 254 13.48 -2.46 -8.67
C VAL A 254 13.73 -2.43 -7.15
N LEU A 255 14.61 -3.27 -6.62
CA LEU A 255 14.79 -3.49 -5.18
C LEU A 255 16.15 -3.03 -4.64
N SER A 256 16.72 -1.96 -5.21
CA SER A 256 17.95 -1.36 -4.72
C SER A 256 17.73 -0.59 -3.42
N LEU A 257 18.49 -0.93 -2.38
CA LEU A 257 18.42 -0.33 -1.05
C LEU A 257 19.72 0.36 -0.66
N PHE A 258 20.85 -0.34 -0.84
CA PHE A 258 22.14 0.05 -0.26
C PHE A 258 22.88 1.08 -1.10
N GLN A 259 22.63 1.11 -2.41
CA GLN A 259 23.27 2.04 -3.36
C GLN A 259 22.27 3.08 -3.93
N ASN A 260 21.11 3.19 -3.33
CA ASN A 260 20.03 4.06 -3.79
C ASN A 260 20.10 5.43 -3.12
N GLU A 261 20.57 6.45 -3.85
CA GLU A 261 20.75 7.82 -3.32
C GLU A 261 19.47 8.42 -2.75
N LEU A 262 18.31 8.13 -3.38
CA LEU A 262 17.01 8.59 -2.88
C LEU A 262 16.70 7.95 -1.52
N ARG A 263 17.00 6.66 -1.37
CA ARG A 263 16.83 5.93 -0.10
C ARG A 263 17.81 6.39 0.96
N LEU A 264 19.07 6.61 0.60
CA LEU A 264 20.11 7.06 1.53
C LEU A 264 19.83 8.47 2.07
N ASP A 265 19.26 9.37 1.26
CA ASP A 265 18.78 10.67 1.72
C ASP A 265 17.64 10.55 2.74
N MET A 266 16.73 9.57 2.55
CA MET A 266 15.68 9.28 3.54
C MET A 266 16.26 8.77 4.86
N VAL A 267 17.33 7.95 4.82
CA VAL A 267 18.02 7.45 6.00
C VAL A 267 18.66 8.61 6.78
N ASP A 268 19.36 9.52 6.08
CA ASP A 268 19.95 10.70 6.69
C ASP A 268 18.86 11.56 7.37
N ALA A 269 17.73 11.79 6.70
CA ALA A 269 16.61 12.54 7.25
C ALA A 269 16.02 11.88 8.50
N ALA A 270 15.88 10.55 8.51
CA ALA A 270 15.39 9.82 9.67
C ALA A 270 16.34 9.90 10.88
N ARG A 271 17.64 9.91 10.62
CA ARG A 271 18.67 10.13 11.68
C ARG A 271 18.61 11.55 12.23
N LEU A 272 18.49 12.58 11.38
CA LEU A 272 18.30 13.97 11.80
C LEU A 272 17.02 14.15 12.64
N ALA A 273 15.94 13.46 12.26
CA ALA A 273 14.67 13.47 12.97
C ALA A 273 14.69 12.65 14.28
N LYS A 274 15.77 11.92 14.55
CA LYS A 274 15.93 11.07 15.74
C LYS A 274 14.77 10.09 15.93
N ALA A 275 14.40 9.34 14.89
CA ALA A 275 13.46 8.23 15.03
C ALA A 275 14.07 7.19 15.98
N ASP A 276 13.44 7.01 17.16
CA ASP A 276 14.05 6.28 18.29
C ASP A 276 13.85 4.75 18.18
N PHE A 277 12.70 4.34 17.64
CA PHE A 277 12.34 2.92 17.48
C PHE A 277 11.44 2.72 16.26
N SER A 278 11.59 1.59 15.60
CA SER A 278 10.82 1.27 14.40
C SER A 278 10.29 -0.15 14.42
N VAL A 279 9.08 -0.37 13.92
CA VAL A 279 8.47 -1.70 13.74
C VAL A 279 8.14 -1.88 12.26
N GLN A 280 8.77 -2.87 11.64
CA GLN A 280 8.57 -3.23 10.24
C GLN A 280 7.74 -4.49 10.14
N ILE A 281 6.70 -4.47 9.31
CA ILE A 281 5.73 -5.55 9.18
C ILE A 281 5.84 -6.17 7.78
N VAL A 282 6.06 -7.48 7.73
CA VAL A 282 5.89 -8.31 6.52
C VAL A 282 4.58 -9.07 6.65
N TYR A 283 3.78 -9.09 5.60
CA TYR A 283 2.43 -9.67 5.57
C TYR A 283 2.27 -10.62 4.38
N ASN A 284 1.40 -11.62 4.54
CA ASN A 284 1.09 -12.61 3.50
C ASN A 284 0.06 -12.08 2.47
N GLY A 285 -0.38 -12.93 1.56
CA GLY A 285 -1.35 -12.60 0.52
C GLY A 285 -2.72 -12.14 1.04
N ARG A 286 -3.06 -12.44 2.30
CA ARG A 286 -4.28 -11.99 2.98
C ARG A 286 -4.03 -10.82 3.93
N ARG A 287 -2.93 -10.10 3.78
CA ARG A 287 -2.52 -8.97 4.62
C ARG A 287 -2.40 -9.33 6.12
N LYS A 288 -2.17 -10.61 6.46
CA LYS A 288 -1.92 -11.04 7.84
C LYS A 288 -0.44 -10.95 8.17
N VAL A 289 -0.13 -10.55 9.41
CA VAL A 289 1.25 -10.40 9.88
C VAL A 289 1.96 -11.75 9.86
N CYS A 290 3.06 -11.85 9.13
CA CYS A 290 3.91 -13.05 9.06
C CYS A 290 5.38 -12.77 9.37
N GLY A 291 5.76 -11.50 9.53
CA GLY A 291 7.08 -11.09 9.98
C GLY A 291 7.04 -9.76 10.70
N ILE A 292 7.75 -9.67 11.83
CA ILE A 292 7.98 -8.44 12.58
C ILE A 292 9.47 -8.28 12.76
N PHE A 293 9.95 -7.07 12.47
CA PHE A 293 11.33 -6.64 12.68
C PHE A 293 11.29 -5.28 13.38
N ALA A 294 11.66 -5.27 14.64
CA ALA A 294 11.61 -4.08 15.48
C ALA A 294 13.02 -3.62 15.87
N GLY A 295 13.21 -2.35 16.18
CA GLY A 295 14.49 -1.81 16.64
C GLY A 295 14.92 -0.54 15.92
N ASP A 296 16.21 -0.45 15.57
CA ASP A 296 16.75 0.66 14.80
C ASP A 296 16.06 0.77 13.42
N ILE A 297 15.77 2.00 13.00
CA ILE A 297 14.98 2.27 11.78
C ILE A 297 15.65 1.77 10.49
N VAL A 298 16.95 1.60 10.49
CA VAL A 298 17.73 1.08 9.35
C VAL A 298 17.92 -0.42 9.47
N ASP A 299 18.43 -0.90 10.62
CA ASP A 299 18.78 -2.30 10.82
C ASP A 299 17.54 -3.21 10.79
N ALA A 300 16.46 -2.81 11.46
CA ALA A 300 15.18 -3.51 11.42
C ALA A 300 14.58 -3.53 10.01
N HIS A 301 14.70 -2.41 9.28
CA HIS A 301 14.23 -2.35 7.89
C HIS A 301 15.04 -3.26 6.97
N HIS A 302 16.37 -3.28 7.07
CA HIS A 302 17.21 -4.16 6.27
C HIS A 302 16.91 -5.64 6.54
N ALA A 303 16.75 -6.01 7.83
CA ALA A 303 16.36 -7.37 8.20
C ALA A 303 15.00 -7.76 7.62
N ALA A 304 14.03 -6.85 7.65
CA ALA A 304 12.72 -7.05 7.04
C ALA A 304 12.80 -7.20 5.51
N CYS A 305 13.64 -6.43 4.83
CA CYS A 305 13.85 -6.53 3.38
C CYS A 305 14.51 -7.85 2.98
N ARG A 306 15.42 -8.41 3.80
CA ARG A 306 16.00 -9.75 3.57
C ARG A 306 14.96 -10.88 3.63
N MET A 307 13.93 -10.73 4.45
CA MET A 307 12.77 -11.63 4.41
C MET A 307 11.92 -11.32 3.16
N ALA A 308 11.61 -10.07 2.91
CA ALA A 308 10.67 -9.63 1.88
C ALA A 308 11.11 -10.03 0.46
N ILE A 309 12.43 -9.97 0.15
CA ILE A 309 12.96 -10.37 -1.16
C ILE A 309 12.62 -11.82 -1.51
N LYS A 310 12.61 -12.71 -0.51
CA LYS A 310 12.23 -14.12 -0.67
C LYS A 310 10.72 -14.30 -0.61
N HIS A 311 10.06 -13.57 0.30
CA HIS A 311 8.66 -13.70 0.63
C HIS A 311 7.71 -13.24 -0.50
N TYR A 312 8.01 -12.10 -1.14
CA TYR A 312 7.21 -11.55 -2.24
C TYR A 312 7.68 -12.02 -3.62
N ARG A 313 8.73 -12.82 -3.67
CA ARG A 313 9.23 -13.39 -4.92
C ARG A 313 8.16 -14.24 -5.59
N THR A 314 8.01 -14.03 -6.89
CA THR A 314 7.07 -14.74 -7.75
C THR A 314 7.79 -15.11 -9.04
N GLU A 315 7.57 -16.32 -9.51
CA GLU A 315 8.14 -16.77 -10.79
C GLU A 315 7.35 -16.15 -11.95
N ARG A 316 8.07 -15.77 -12.99
CA ARG A 316 7.44 -15.28 -14.22
C ARG A 316 6.94 -16.46 -15.03
N PHE A 317 5.67 -16.41 -15.41
CA PHE A 317 5.20 -17.31 -16.45
C PHE A 317 5.68 -16.78 -17.82
N PRO A 318 6.32 -17.63 -18.66
CA PRO A 318 6.92 -17.15 -19.90
C PRO A 318 5.88 -16.93 -21.00
N ASN A 319 5.86 -15.71 -21.55
CA ASN A 319 5.10 -15.34 -22.75
C ASN A 319 3.63 -15.81 -22.80
N PRO A 320 2.81 -15.58 -21.76
CA PRO A 320 1.39 -15.95 -21.80
C PRO A 320 0.63 -15.14 -22.87
N ASP A 321 -0.46 -15.71 -23.37
CA ASP A 321 -1.43 -14.99 -24.21
C ASP A 321 -2.12 -13.86 -23.45
N VAL A 322 -2.45 -14.13 -22.18
CA VAL A 322 -3.15 -13.21 -21.29
C VAL A 322 -2.46 -13.13 -19.95
N VAL A 323 -2.28 -11.92 -19.46
CA VAL A 323 -1.83 -11.64 -18.07
C VAL A 323 -2.99 -11.03 -17.32
N ILE A 324 -3.36 -11.60 -16.18
CA ILE A 324 -4.26 -11.01 -15.19
C ILE A 324 -3.40 -10.47 -14.06
N SER A 325 -3.29 -9.15 -13.94
CA SER A 325 -2.53 -8.49 -12.87
C SER A 325 -3.51 -7.86 -11.89
N ASN A 326 -3.69 -8.48 -10.71
CA ASN A 326 -4.52 -7.92 -9.66
C ASN A 326 -3.72 -6.85 -8.90
N SER A 327 -4.25 -5.63 -8.83
CA SER A 327 -3.61 -4.52 -8.12
C SER A 327 -3.69 -4.61 -6.58
N TYR A 328 -4.43 -5.61 -6.04
CA TYR A 328 -4.43 -5.92 -4.62
C TYR A 328 -3.01 -6.29 -4.12
N PRO A 329 -2.62 -5.87 -2.94
CA PRO A 329 -3.37 -5.12 -1.94
C PRO A 329 -3.08 -3.60 -1.96
N GLN A 330 -2.96 -3.00 -3.13
CA GLN A 330 -2.71 -1.55 -3.30
C GLN A 330 -3.53 -0.98 -4.48
N SER A 331 -4.78 -1.37 -4.57
CA SER A 331 -5.65 -1.07 -5.71
C SER A 331 -5.88 0.42 -5.89
N THR A 332 -6.00 1.19 -4.80
CA THR A 332 -6.22 2.65 -4.85
C THR A 332 -5.07 3.42 -5.49
N GLN A 333 -3.87 2.84 -5.54
CA GLN A 333 -2.67 3.44 -6.15
C GLN A 333 -2.23 2.69 -7.42
N ALA A 334 -3.09 1.83 -7.98
CA ALA A 334 -2.75 1.11 -9.20
C ALA A 334 -2.38 2.10 -10.29
N ASN A 335 -1.22 1.92 -10.87
CA ASN A 335 -0.79 2.70 -12.02
C ASN A 335 -1.05 1.93 -13.30
N GLY A 336 -1.48 2.65 -14.33
CA GLY A 336 -2.09 2.15 -15.54
C GLY A 336 -1.28 1.22 -16.43
N SER A 337 -0.40 0.38 -15.90
CA SER A 337 0.41 -0.52 -16.74
C SER A 337 0.47 -1.97 -16.29
N GLY A 338 -0.21 -2.36 -15.21
CA GLY A 338 -0.09 -3.72 -14.65
C GLY A 338 1.31 -4.09 -14.13
N GLY A 339 2.19 -3.10 -13.98
CA GLY A 339 3.50 -3.25 -13.36
C GLY A 339 4.48 -4.13 -14.15
N GLU A 340 5.23 -4.94 -13.42
CA GLU A 340 6.22 -5.87 -13.97
C GLU A 340 5.57 -6.98 -14.80
N TRP A 341 4.40 -7.44 -14.38
CA TRP A 341 3.74 -8.62 -14.97
C TRP A 341 3.19 -8.34 -16.36
N ALA A 342 2.72 -7.12 -16.63
CA ALA A 342 2.28 -6.71 -17.95
C ALA A 342 3.37 -6.86 -19.04
N ARG A 343 4.65 -6.91 -18.64
CA ARG A 343 5.77 -7.05 -19.58
C ARG A 343 6.06 -8.51 -19.94
N THR A 344 5.43 -9.47 -19.24
CA THR A 344 5.62 -10.89 -19.51
C THR A 344 4.70 -11.40 -20.62
N VAL A 345 3.65 -10.64 -20.96
CA VAL A 345 2.71 -11.00 -22.01
C VAL A 345 3.41 -11.04 -23.38
N LYS A 346 3.07 -12.01 -24.20
CA LYS A 346 3.59 -12.09 -25.58
C LYS A 346 3.18 -10.90 -26.44
N ALA A 347 3.88 -10.66 -27.53
CA ALA A 347 3.48 -9.66 -28.53
C ALA A 347 2.08 -9.98 -29.06
N GLY A 348 1.20 -8.97 -29.16
CA GLY A 348 -0.19 -9.16 -29.55
C GLY A 348 -1.08 -9.77 -28.47
N GLY A 349 -0.58 -10.02 -27.27
CA GLY A 349 -1.35 -10.54 -26.14
C GLY A 349 -2.20 -9.50 -25.44
N SER A 350 -2.86 -9.91 -24.34
CA SER A 350 -3.74 -9.07 -23.54
C SER A 350 -3.29 -8.98 -22.09
N VAL A 351 -3.41 -7.80 -21.51
CA VAL A 351 -3.24 -7.58 -20.07
C VAL A 351 -4.57 -7.13 -19.48
N VAL A 352 -5.02 -7.81 -18.44
CA VAL A 352 -6.15 -7.38 -17.62
C VAL A 352 -5.60 -6.84 -16.30
N LEU A 353 -5.82 -5.57 -16.04
CA LEU A 353 -5.51 -4.94 -14.77
C LEU A 353 -6.78 -4.91 -13.93
N VAL A 354 -6.79 -5.67 -12.83
CA VAL A 354 -7.91 -5.71 -11.90
C VAL A 354 -7.74 -4.64 -10.83
N ILE A 355 -8.76 -3.79 -10.64
CA ILE A 355 -8.77 -2.70 -9.65
C ILE A 355 -10.13 -2.72 -8.93
N GLU A 356 -10.35 -3.75 -8.14
CA GLU A 356 -11.60 -3.95 -7.39
C GLU A 356 -11.47 -3.37 -5.97
N HIS A 357 -11.73 -2.07 -5.84
CA HIS A 357 -11.65 -1.34 -4.57
C HIS A 357 -12.70 -0.21 -4.53
N PRO A 358 -13.52 -0.10 -3.45
CA PRO A 358 -14.63 0.86 -3.39
C PRO A 358 -14.25 2.34 -3.57
N GLN A 359 -13.02 2.71 -3.31
CA GLN A 359 -12.52 4.07 -3.55
C GLN A 359 -11.92 4.26 -4.96
N GLY A 360 -11.93 3.25 -5.83
CA GLY A 360 -11.29 3.33 -7.14
C GLY A 360 -9.81 3.74 -7.03
N LEU A 361 -9.34 4.62 -7.91
CA LEU A 361 -7.98 5.19 -7.90
C LEU A 361 -7.90 6.44 -7.01
N SER A 362 -8.17 6.31 -5.74
CA SER A 362 -8.26 7.42 -4.79
C SER A 362 -6.91 7.93 -4.26
N ALA A 363 -5.82 7.23 -4.54
CA ALA A 363 -4.49 7.72 -4.16
C ALA A 363 -4.17 9.04 -4.86
N TRP A 364 -3.94 10.06 -4.07
CA TRP A 364 -3.69 11.41 -4.54
C TRP A 364 -2.47 11.99 -3.84
N HIS A 365 -1.57 12.59 -4.63
CA HIS A 365 -0.32 13.14 -4.15
C HIS A 365 -0.29 14.64 -4.40
N TYR A 366 -0.09 15.44 -3.38
CA TYR A 366 0.12 16.88 -3.50
C TYR A 366 1.34 17.23 -4.36
N LEU A 367 2.39 16.40 -4.28
CA LEU A 367 3.59 16.59 -5.09
C LEU A 367 3.32 16.50 -6.59
N ASP A 368 2.42 15.60 -6.99
CA ASP A 368 2.07 15.41 -8.41
C ASP A 368 1.22 16.57 -8.97
N GLN A 369 0.68 17.43 -8.08
CA GLN A 369 -0.14 18.58 -8.44
C GLN A 369 0.68 19.87 -8.54
N ARG A 370 1.96 19.87 -8.17
CA ARG A 370 2.77 21.08 -8.27
C ARG A 370 3.10 21.43 -9.72
N THR A 371 2.87 22.69 -10.03
CA THR A 371 3.04 23.27 -11.37
C THR A 371 4.30 24.13 -11.50
N ASP A 372 5.22 24.09 -10.53
CA ASP A 372 6.39 24.98 -10.46
C ASP A 372 7.50 24.68 -11.48
N GLY A 373 7.17 23.92 -12.52
CA GLY A 373 8.03 23.72 -13.68
C GLY A 373 9.21 22.77 -13.50
N ARG A 374 9.52 22.31 -12.28
CA ARG A 374 10.64 21.38 -12.06
C ARG A 374 10.33 19.96 -12.51
N ASN A 375 9.08 19.53 -12.40
CA ASN A 375 8.59 18.26 -12.95
C ASN A 375 7.90 18.45 -14.32
N GLY A 376 7.71 19.66 -14.77
CA GLY A 376 7.28 20.02 -16.12
C GLY A 376 5.91 19.48 -16.54
N ARG A 377 5.12 18.89 -15.65
CA ARG A 377 3.84 18.29 -16.00
C ARG A 377 2.77 18.69 -14.99
N THR A 378 1.82 19.48 -15.45
CA THR A 378 0.56 19.70 -14.73
C THR A 378 -0.35 18.49 -14.89
N TYR A 379 -1.40 18.40 -14.06
CA TYR A 379 -2.50 17.45 -14.28
C TYR A 379 -3.04 17.53 -15.72
N LEU A 380 -3.10 18.72 -16.31
CA LEU A 380 -3.48 18.93 -17.69
C LEU A 380 -2.47 18.34 -18.67
N ASP A 381 -1.16 18.39 -18.37
CA ASP A 381 -0.13 17.74 -19.19
C ASP A 381 -0.20 16.21 -19.14
N ILE A 382 -0.64 15.65 -18.02
CA ILE A 382 -0.91 14.21 -17.90
C ILE A 382 -2.12 13.83 -18.77
N LEU A 383 -3.14 14.67 -18.80
CA LEU A 383 -4.31 14.47 -19.66
C LEU A 383 -3.99 14.68 -21.15
N ALA A 384 -3.10 15.64 -21.48
CA ALA A 384 -2.69 15.95 -22.83
C ALA A 384 -1.65 14.96 -23.40
N ASN A 385 -0.83 14.34 -22.54
CA ASN A 385 0.19 13.35 -22.90
C ASN A 385 -0.12 12.00 -22.24
N PRO A 386 -1.04 11.23 -22.81
CA PRO A 386 -1.31 9.88 -22.29
C PRO A 386 0.01 9.09 -22.30
N ARG A 387 0.23 8.34 -21.20
CA ARG A 387 1.42 7.48 -21.04
C ARG A 387 1.62 6.64 -22.30
N ARG A 388 2.90 6.38 -22.63
CA ARG A 388 3.27 5.60 -23.81
C ARG A 388 2.37 4.35 -23.88
N PRO A 389 1.84 4.03 -25.06
CA PRO A 389 1.10 2.80 -25.25
C PRO A 389 1.96 1.63 -24.76
N MET A 390 1.30 0.58 -24.29
CA MET A 390 1.95 -0.74 -24.15
C MET A 390 2.61 -1.11 -25.47
N GLN A 391 3.49 -2.11 -25.47
CA GLN A 391 4.10 -2.59 -26.71
C GLN A 391 3.06 -2.59 -27.83
N ALA A 392 3.45 -2.07 -29.00
CA ALA A 392 2.56 -2.01 -30.14
C ALA A 392 1.83 -3.35 -30.27
N ASP A 393 0.53 -3.31 -30.45
CA ASP A 393 -0.38 -4.43 -30.61
C ASP A 393 -0.86 -5.15 -29.32
N ASN A 394 -0.34 -4.87 -28.13
CA ASN A 394 -0.91 -5.45 -26.91
C ASN A 394 -2.19 -4.73 -26.49
N GLN A 395 -3.16 -5.51 -26.00
CA GLN A 395 -4.42 -5.00 -25.46
C GLN A 395 -4.29 -4.78 -23.95
N LEU A 396 -4.76 -3.63 -23.47
CA LEU A 396 -4.97 -3.40 -22.04
C LEU A 396 -6.46 -3.32 -21.76
N ILE A 397 -6.91 -4.13 -20.80
CA ILE A 397 -8.27 -4.11 -20.27
C ILE A 397 -8.17 -3.73 -18.80
N VAL A 398 -8.91 -2.73 -18.36
CA VAL A 398 -9.06 -2.40 -16.94
C VAL A 398 -10.41 -2.96 -16.49
N TYR A 399 -10.36 -3.85 -15.51
CA TYR A 399 -11.52 -4.42 -14.86
C TYR A 399 -11.73 -3.74 -13.51
N SER A 400 -12.86 -3.05 -13.35
CA SER A 400 -13.24 -2.38 -12.12
C SER A 400 -14.70 -1.94 -12.13
N GLN A 401 -15.41 -2.18 -11.02
CA GLN A 401 -16.75 -1.64 -10.77
C GLN A 401 -16.70 -0.19 -10.23
N TYR A 402 -15.52 0.31 -9.83
CA TYR A 402 -15.36 1.50 -9.00
C TYR A 402 -14.61 2.66 -9.68
N ILE A 403 -14.02 2.43 -10.85
CA ILE A 403 -13.29 3.49 -11.58
C ILE A 403 -14.29 4.35 -12.33
N ASP A 404 -14.25 5.66 -12.06
CA ASP A 404 -15.07 6.64 -12.75
C ASP A 404 -14.43 7.09 -14.09
N LYS A 405 -15.23 7.82 -14.89
CA LYS A 405 -14.82 8.30 -16.19
C LYS A 405 -13.58 9.22 -16.15
N GLN A 406 -13.40 9.98 -15.07
CA GLN A 406 -12.24 10.87 -14.92
C GLN A 406 -10.98 10.07 -14.62
N GLN A 407 -11.10 9.05 -13.78
CA GLN A 407 -9.99 8.15 -13.45
C GLN A 407 -9.52 7.34 -14.66
N MET A 408 -10.40 7.05 -15.61
CA MET A 408 -10.04 6.37 -16.87
C MET A 408 -8.97 7.13 -17.69
N ASN A 409 -8.89 8.45 -17.54
CA ASN A 409 -7.87 9.26 -18.23
C ASN A 409 -6.42 8.97 -17.73
N LYS A 410 -6.26 8.26 -16.63
CA LYS A 410 -4.94 7.82 -16.13
C LYS A 410 -4.33 6.68 -16.96
N PHE A 411 -5.11 6.05 -17.83
CA PHE A 411 -4.68 4.91 -18.64
C PHE A 411 -4.30 5.33 -20.07
N PRO A 412 -3.48 4.52 -20.78
CA PRO A 412 -3.12 4.76 -22.17
C PRO A 412 -4.35 4.85 -23.07
N ARG A 413 -4.25 5.61 -24.17
CA ARG A 413 -5.30 5.61 -25.22
C ARG A 413 -5.48 4.21 -25.77
N GLY A 414 -6.73 3.83 -26.03
CA GLY A 414 -7.09 2.49 -26.52
C GLY A 414 -7.25 1.45 -25.42
N THR A 415 -7.09 1.84 -24.13
CA THR A 415 -7.44 0.95 -23.00
C THR A 415 -8.92 0.64 -23.04
N LEU A 416 -9.24 -0.64 -22.96
CA LEU A 416 -10.60 -1.12 -22.82
C LEU A 416 -10.98 -1.17 -21.32
N PHE A 417 -12.26 -0.98 -21.06
CA PHE A 417 -12.81 -1.03 -19.70
C PHE A 417 -13.89 -2.09 -19.63
N ALA A 418 -13.99 -2.74 -18.48
CA ALA A 418 -15.00 -3.72 -18.15
C ALA A 418 -15.47 -3.52 -16.72
N TYR A 419 -16.77 -3.57 -16.50
CA TYR A 419 -17.41 -3.46 -15.19
C TYR A 419 -17.81 -4.81 -14.61
N THR A 420 -17.79 -5.86 -15.45
CA THR A 420 -18.08 -7.23 -15.06
C THR A 420 -17.03 -8.17 -15.63
N TRP A 421 -16.81 -9.30 -14.97
CA TRP A 421 -15.89 -10.31 -15.48
C TRP A 421 -16.33 -10.89 -16.84
N ASP A 422 -17.63 -10.99 -17.08
CA ASP A 422 -18.18 -11.41 -18.38
C ASP A 422 -17.81 -10.43 -19.52
N GLU A 423 -17.73 -9.14 -19.22
CA GLU A 423 -17.26 -8.15 -20.20
C GLU A 423 -15.77 -8.33 -20.51
N VAL A 424 -14.95 -8.62 -19.50
CA VAL A 424 -13.54 -8.98 -19.69
C VAL A 424 -13.42 -10.18 -20.59
N LEU A 425 -14.17 -11.26 -20.31
CA LEU A 425 -14.12 -12.48 -21.10
C LEU A 425 -14.54 -12.25 -22.55
N ARG A 426 -15.61 -11.49 -22.79
CA ARG A 426 -16.04 -11.15 -24.17
C ARG A 426 -14.93 -10.43 -24.94
N GLN A 427 -14.24 -9.47 -24.30
CA GLN A 427 -13.14 -8.72 -24.92
C GLN A 427 -11.93 -9.62 -25.18
N LEU A 428 -11.60 -10.50 -24.26
CA LEU A 428 -10.50 -11.47 -24.41
C LEU A 428 -10.78 -12.48 -25.51
N GLN A 429 -11.99 -13.07 -25.53
CA GLN A 429 -12.41 -14.08 -26.54
C GLN A 429 -12.52 -13.48 -27.95
N ALA A 430 -12.86 -12.21 -28.07
CA ALA A 430 -12.83 -11.50 -29.36
C ALA A 430 -11.42 -11.48 -29.97
N ARG A 431 -10.38 -11.42 -29.14
CA ARG A 431 -8.97 -11.39 -29.55
C ARG A 431 -8.33 -12.78 -29.58
N HIS A 432 -8.55 -13.59 -28.56
CA HIS A 432 -7.99 -14.94 -28.42
C HIS A 432 -9.05 -15.98 -28.79
N LYS A 433 -9.07 -16.34 -30.08
CA LYS A 433 -9.98 -17.35 -30.61
C LYS A 433 -9.38 -18.74 -30.41
N GLY A 434 -10.05 -19.59 -29.62
CA GLY A 434 -9.58 -20.94 -29.29
C GLY A 434 -8.86 -20.99 -27.94
N ASP A 435 -7.78 -21.74 -27.88
CA ASP A 435 -6.98 -21.94 -26.67
C ASP A 435 -6.15 -20.70 -26.35
N ALA A 436 -5.98 -20.41 -25.07
CA ALA A 436 -5.11 -19.34 -24.61
C ALA A 436 -4.41 -19.73 -23.29
N SER A 437 -3.15 -19.35 -23.16
CA SER A 437 -2.41 -19.45 -21.90
C SER A 437 -2.61 -18.18 -21.07
N VAL A 438 -2.99 -18.33 -19.80
CA VAL A 438 -3.30 -17.22 -18.89
C VAL A 438 -2.40 -17.28 -17.66
N ALA A 439 -1.66 -16.23 -17.39
CA ALA A 439 -0.93 -16.06 -16.14
C ALA A 439 -1.70 -15.11 -15.22
N VAL A 440 -2.05 -15.57 -14.02
CA VAL A 440 -2.76 -14.78 -13.01
C VAL A 440 -1.82 -14.44 -11.87
N TYR A 441 -1.66 -13.16 -11.56
CA TYR A 441 -0.85 -12.63 -10.46
C TYR A 441 -1.77 -12.01 -9.40
N PRO A 442 -2.17 -12.78 -8.36
CA PRO A 442 -3.20 -12.37 -7.40
C PRO A 442 -2.84 -11.17 -6.54
N TYR A 443 -1.54 -10.93 -6.34
CA TYR A 443 -0.98 -9.89 -5.47
C TYR A 443 -0.06 -8.95 -6.24
N GLY A 444 -0.41 -8.62 -7.47
CA GLY A 444 0.45 -7.96 -8.44
C GLY A 444 1.12 -6.67 -7.98
N ALA A 445 0.52 -5.98 -7.01
CA ALA A 445 1.09 -4.75 -6.45
C ALA A 445 2.29 -4.95 -5.52
N ILE A 446 2.50 -6.15 -4.97
CA ILE A 446 3.60 -6.46 -4.03
C ILE A 446 4.53 -7.57 -4.53
N GLN A 447 4.09 -8.36 -5.48
CA GLN A 447 4.89 -9.42 -6.12
C GLN A 447 6.04 -8.83 -6.93
N HIS A 448 7.15 -9.56 -7.01
CA HIS A 448 8.30 -9.23 -7.88
C HIS A 448 9.07 -10.49 -8.26
N SER A 449 9.82 -10.43 -9.36
CA SER A 449 10.63 -11.56 -9.84
C SER A 449 12.09 -11.53 -9.36
N GLN A 450 12.51 -10.52 -8.63
CA GLN A 450 13.90 -10.37 -8.19
C GLN A 450 14.25 -11.36 -7.08
N THR A 451 15.51 -11.79 -7.07
CA THR A 451 16.03 -12.84 -6.17
C THR A 451 16.98 -12.32 -5.12
N GLU A 452 17.58 -11.14 -5.34
CA GLU A 452 18.66 -10.60 -4.52
C GLU A 452 18.47 -9.10 -4.25
N LEU A 453 18.99 -8.65 -3.13
CA LEU A 453 19.19 -7.23 -2.81
C LEU A 453 20.56 -6.78 -3.31
N ASP A 454 20.73 -5.46 -3.50
CA ASP A 454 22.01 -4.82 -3.84
C ASP A 454 22.94 -4.66 -2.63
N GLU A 455 23.04 -5.70 -1.80
CA GLU A 455 23.91 -5.67 -0.63
C GLU A 455 25.38 -5.58 -1.08
N PRO A 456 26.22 -4.76 -0.39
CA PRO A 456 27.65 -4.77 -0.62
C PRO A 456 28.19 -6.19 -0.42
N LYS A 457 28.95 -6.68 -1.37
CA LYS A 457 29.69 -7.92 -1.18
C LYS A 457 30.74 -7.67 -0.08
N ALA A 458 30.72 -8.54 0.94
CA ALA A 458 31.66 -8.49 2.04
C ALA A 458 33.11 -8.67 1.56
#